data_6ba5f6b967c7b7c122beb2ef4623fe5a
#
_entry.id   6ba5f6b967c7b7c122beb2ef4623fe5a
#
_cell.length_a   1.000
_cell.length_b   1.000
_cell.length_c   1.000
_cell.angle_alpha   90.00
_cell.angle_beta   90.00
_cell.angle_gamma   90.00
#
_symmetry.space_group_name_H-M   'P 1'
#
loop_
_entity.id
_entity.type
_entity.pdbx_description
1 polymer ?
#
loop_
_entity_poly.entity_id
_entity_poly.type
_entity_poly.pdbx_seq_one_letter_code
_entity_poly.pdbx_strand_id
1 'polypeptide(L)'
;MKEAVRVSILSCNSSQGDPPVTDLEYEVRNEAQTPVWLVEDGWLIWRQKGQEIELSYARGRMSPGSQVFGYFPPSVAKLDTGAHVTRSIHLTWPHSLDRLWNAESEAAPPPGDYHVSVRIGYGVTPAAEAPDLRDGVEGPVLRWQREAVSDAVPMNVAR
;
A
#
# COMPACT_ATOMS: atom_id res chain seq x y z
N MET A 1 16.16 7.34 -14.87
CA MET A 1 16.63 7.38 -13.48
C MET A 1 16.12 6.12 -12.77
N LYS A 2 17.00 5.38 -12.14
CA LYS A 2 16.62 4.16 -11.45
C LYS A 2 15.85 4.52 -10.17
N GLU A 3 14.72 3.89 -9.95
CA GLU A 3 13.98 4.10 -8.71
C GLU A 3 14.80 3.63 -7.51
N ALA A 4 14.73 4.39 -6.41
CA ALA A 4 15.48 4.07 -5.20
C ALA A 4 14.97 2.79 -4.52
N VAL A 5 13.69 2.51 -4.65
CA VAL A 5 13.02 1.37 -4.03
C VAL A 5 12.27 0.60 -5.11
N ARG A 6 12.44 -0.70 -5.08
CA ARG A 6 11.77 -1.62 -5.99
C ARG A 6 10.77 -2.48 -5.25
N VAL A 7 9.56 -2.57 -5.78
CA VAL A 7 8.51 -3.45 -5.28
C VAL A 7 8.24 -4.54 -6.31
N SER A 8 8.21 -5.78 -5.87
CA SER A 8 7.96 -6.93 -6.74
C SER A 8 6.94 -7.86 -6.09
N ILE A 9 5.88 -8.20 -6.80
CA ILE A 9 4.95 -9.24 -6.34
C ILE A 9 5.58 -10.60 -6.62
N LEU A 10 5.74 -11.39 -5.57
CA LEU A 10 6.34 -12.73 -5.64
C LEU A 10 5.29 -13.80 -5.93
N SER A 11 4.10 -13.66 -5.38
CA SER A 11 2.99 -14.58 -5.59
C SER A 11 1.65 -13.89 -5.35
N CYS A 12 0.63 -14.36 -6.05
CA CYS A 12 -0.74 -13.92 -5.85
C CYS A 12 -1.65 -15.12 -6.11
N ASN A 13 -2.24 -15.64 -5.04
CA ASN A 13 -3.05 -16.85 -5.09
C ASN A 13 -4.43 -16.56 -4.54
N SER A 14 -5.45 -16.88 -5.34
CA SER A 14 -6.84 -16.78 -4.92
C SER A 14 -7.41 -18.16 -4.70
N SER A 15 -8.12 -18.34 -3.60
CA SER A 15 -8.83 -19.57 -3.30
C SER A 15 -10.33 -19.35 -3.31
N GLN A 16 -11.04 -20.32 -3.84
CA GLN A 16 -12.49 -20.36 -3.73
C GLN A 16 -12.85 -20.83 -2.31
N GLY A 17 -13.77 -20.14 -1.72
CA GLY A 17 -14.23 -20.44 -0.37
C GLY A 17 -15.38 -19.52 0.00
N ASP A 18 -15.86 -19.65 1.20
CA ASP A 18 -16.87 -18.77 1.76
C ASP A 18 -16.35 -18.19 3.09
N PRO A 19 -15.79 -16.98 3.05
CA PRO A 19 -15.60 -16.08 1.90
C PRO A 19 -14.37 -16.45 1.03
N PRO A 20 -14.33 -16.00 -0.23
CA PRO A 20 -13.13 -16.13 -1.07
C PRO A 20 -11.95 -15.35 -0.49
N VAL A 21 -10.75 -15.89 -0.69
CA VAL A 21 -9.52 -15.32 -0.14
C VAL A 21 -8.49 -15.13 -1.24
N THR A 22 -7.76 -14.03 -1.18
CA THR A 22 -6.57 -13.80 -2.00
C THR A 22 -5.37 -13.57 -1.07
N ASP A 23 -4.34 -14.37 -1.25
CA ASP A 23 -3.05 -14.23 -0.57
C ASP A 23 -2.02 -13.72 -1.56
N LEU A 24 -1.38 -12.62 -1.22
CA LEU A 24 -0.37 -11.98 -2.03
C LEU A 24 0.90 -11.79 -1.20
N GLU A 25 2.04 -12.13 -1.79
CA GLU A 25 3.35 -11.89 -1.19
C GLU A 25 4.14 -10.94 -2.09
N TYR A 26 4.77 -9.95 -1.49
CA TYR A 26 5.59 -8.99 -2.23
C TYR A 26 6.90 -8.70 -1.50
N GLU A 27 7.91 -8.32 -2.28
CA GLU A 27 9.22 -7.92 -1.79
C GLU A 27 9.41 -6.42 -2.02
N VAL A 28 10.00 -5.76 -1.04
CA VAL A 28 10.48 -4.38 -1.15
C VAL A 28 11.99 -4.40 -1.02
N ARG A 29 12.70 -3.88 -2.00
CA ARG A 29 14.16 -3.83 -2.04
C ARG A 29 14.64 -2.40 -2.12
N ASN A 30 15.58 -2.05 -1.24
CA ASN A 30 16.28 -0.77 -1.31
C ASN A 30 17.46 -0.87 -2.29
N GLU A 31 17.31 -0.26 -3.45
CA GLU A 31 18.38 -0.19 -4.47
C GLU A 31 19.15 1.13 -4.44
N ALA A 32 18.85 2.01 -3.47
CA ALA A 32 19.55 3.26 -3.27
C ALA A 32 20.92 3.06 -2.59
N GLN A 33 21.72 4.10 -2.62
CA GLN A 33 23.03 4.13 -1.95
C GLN A 33 22.92 4.47 -0.45
N THR A 34 21.74 4.81 0.01
CA THR A 34 21.45 5.22 1.39
C THR A 34 20.25 4.46 1.93
N PRO A 35 20.10 4.34 3.26
CA PRO A 35 18.90 3.75 3.84
C PRO A 35 17.63 4.50 3.42
N VAL A 36 16.52 3.78 3.43
CA VAL A 36 15.17 4.33 3.27
C VAL A 36 14.31 3.91 4.46
N TRP A 37 13.21 4.60 4.67
CA TRP A 37 12.25 4.30 5.75
C TRP A 37 10.91 3.98 5.12
N LEU A 38 10.47 2.71 5.27
CA LEU A 38 9.21 2.24 4.71
C LEU A 38 8.04 2.64 5.60
N VAL A 39 6.96 3.10 4.99
CA VAL A 39 5.70 3.30 5.70
C VAL A 39 5.08 1.93 5.97
N GLU A 40 4.88 1.62 7.25
CA GLU A 40 4.34 0.34 7.71
C GLU A 40 3.04 0.56 8.50
N ASP A 41 2.13 1.30 7.95
CA ASP A 41 0.81 1.42 8.54
C ASP A 41 -0.01 0.18 8.20
N GLY A 42 -0.78 -0.30 9.16
CA GLY A 42 -1.69 -1.40 8.93
C GLY A 42 -2.88 -1.05 8.04
N TRP A 43 -2.85 0.08 7.38
CA TRP A 43 -3.97 0.60 6.61
C TRP A 43 -3.74 0.40 5.13
N LEU A 44 -4.46 -0.57 4.60
CA LEU A 44 -4.46 -0.89 3.19
C LEU A 44 -5.54 -0.08 2.50
N ILE A 45 -5.15 0.65 1.48
CA ILE A 45 -6.07 1.34 0.58
C ILE A 45 -6.11 0.56 -0.72
N TRP A 46 -7.30 0.33 -1.26
CA TRP A 46 -7.41 -0.25 -2.58
C TRP A 46 -8.13 0.68 -3.54
N ARG A 47 -7.74 0.60 -4.78
CA ARG A 47 -8.37 1.35 -5.86
C ARG A 47 -8.61 0.41 -7.02
N GLN A 48 -9.74 0.59 -7.68
CA GLN A 48 -10.07 -0.17 -8.87
C GLN A 48 -10.31 0.78 -10.04
N LYS A 49 -9.69 0.48 -11.15
CA LYS A 49 -9.94 1.17 -12.42
C LYS A 49 -10.07 0.11 -13.51
N GLY A 50 -11.30 -0.16 -13.95
CA GLY A 50 -11.56 -1.23 -14.90
C GLY A 50 -11.14 -2.59 -14.33
N GLN A 51 -10.25 -3.28 -15.02
CA GLN A 51 -9.69 -4.57 -14.62
C GLN A 51 -8.39 -4.45 -13.81
N GLU A 52 -8.02 -3.24 -13.42
CA GLU A 52 -6.82 -3.01 -12.62
C GLU A 52 -7.19 -2.70 -11.17
N ILE A 53 -6.51 -3.36 -10.24
CA ILE A 53 -6.64 -3.14 -8.81
C ILE A 53 -5.26 -2.75 -8.27
N GLU A 54 -5.21 -1.67 -7.52
CA GLU A 54 -4.01 -1.24 -6.81
C GLU A 54 -4.23 -1.36 -5.31
N LEU A 55 -3.32 -2.05 -4.64
CA LEU A 55 -3.28 -2.17 -3.19
C LEU A 55 -2.18 -1.25 -2.67
N SER A 56 -2.53 -0.29 -1.82
CA SER A 56 -1.59 0.75 -1.39
C SER A 56 -1.46 0.80 0.12
N TYR A 57 -0.20 0.76 0.59
CA TYR A 57 0.18 1.11 1.95
C TYR A 57 0.77 2.53 2.05
N ALA A 58 0.88 3.23 0.93
CA ALA A 58 1.30 4.63 0.96
C ALA A 58 0.21 5.50 1.61
N ARG A 59 0.63 6.52 2.36
CA ARG A 59 -0.31 7.52 2.85
C ARG A 59 -0.91 8.28 1.69
N GLY A 60 -2.21 8.40 1.68
CA GLY A 60 -2.96 9.10 0.66
C GLY A 60 -3.67 10.33 1.21
N ARG A 61 -4.20 11.12 0.30
CA ARG A 61 -5.09 12.22 0.65
C ARG A 61 -6.45 11.68 1.07
N MET A 62 -7.03 12.32 2.05
CA MET A 62 -8.40 12.04 2.44
C MET A 62 -9.38 12.63 1.41
N SER A 63 -10.50 11.94 1.24
CA SER A 63 -11.60 12.47 0.44
C SER A 63 -12.18 13.73 1.10
N PRO A 64 -12.57 14.74 0.30
CA PRO A 64 -13.26 15.91 0.83
C PRO A 64 -14.48 15.52 1.67
N GLY A 65 -14.64 16.16 2.82
CA GLY A 65 -15.75 15.90 3.73
C GLY A 65 -15.55 14.73 4.70
N SER A 66 -14.44 14.01 4.61
CA SER A 66 -14.09 12.99 5.60
C SER A 66 -13.77 13.63 6.95
N GLN A 67 -14.31 13.06 8.02
CA GLN A 67 -13.99 13.49 9.38
C GLN A 67 -12.87 12.62 9.92
N VAL A 68 -11.80 13.27 10.41
CA VAL A 68 -10.69 12.58 11.05
C VAL A 68 -10.77 12.80 12.55
N PHE A 69 -10.91 11.72 13.28
CA PHE A 69 -10.82 11.74 14.74
C PHE A 69 -9.40 11.35 15.15
N GLY A 70 -8.52 12.33 15.20
CA GLY A 70 -7.14 12.15 15.57
C GLY A 70 -6.20 11.90 14.40
N TYR A 71 -4.95 12.27 14.58
CA TYR A 71 -3.87 12.06 13.64
C TYR A 71 -2.94 10.98 14.17
N PHE A 72 -2.68 9.99 13.33
CA PHE A 72 -1.74 8.93 13.65
C PHE A 72 -0.51 9.10 12.75
N PRO A 73 0.66 9.46 13.32
CA PRO A 73 1.88 9.53 12.53
C PRO A 73 2.17 8.15 11.91
N PRO A 74 2.76 8.10 10.72
CA PRO A 74 3.08 6.84 10.10
C PRO A 74 4.08 6.04 10.94
N SER A 75 3.85 4.75 11.08
CA SER A 75 4.86 3.83 11.55
C SER A 75 5.83 3.57 10.41
N VAL A 76 7.13 3.65 10.68
CA VAL A 76 8.16 3.46 9.65
C VAL A 76 9.18 2.41 10.10
N ALA A 77 9.69 1.66 9.15
CA ALA A 77 10.78 0.72 9.35
C ALA A 77 11.94 1.07 8.45
N LYS A 78 13.13 1.15 9.03
CA LYS A 78 14.37 1.40 8.29
C LYS A 78 14.73 0.18 7.43
N LEU A 79 15.06 0.45 6.17
CA LEU A 79 15.57 -0.56 5.25
C LEU A 79 16.96 -0.11 4.75
N ASP A 80 18.00 -0.83 5.15
CA ASP A 80 19.36 -0.51 4.78
C ASP A 80 19.63 -0.67 3.29
N THR A 81 20.67 -0.03 2.81
CA THR A 81 21.14 -0.14 1.42
C THR A 81 21.32 -1.60 1.01
N GLY A 82 20.72 -1.99 -0.11
CA GLY A 82 20.79 -3.35 -0.64
C GLY A 82 19.92 -4.37 0.10
N ALA A 83 19.31 -4.00 1.21
CA ALA A 83 18.45 -4.89 1.95
C ALA A 83 17.06 -5.02 1.30
N HIS A 84 16.36 -6.09 1.65
CA HIS A 84 15.00 -6.33 1.22
C HIS A 84 14.16 -6.87 2.37
N VAL A 85 12.86 -6.67 2.26
CA VAL A 85 11.87 -7.28 3.16
C VAL A 85 10.75 -7.89 2.34
N THR A 86 10.19 -8.97 2.85
CA THR A 86 9.02 -9.63 2.26
C THR A 86 7.82 -9.39 3.15
N ARG A 87 6.69 -9.07 2.55
CA ARG A 87 5.43 -8.81 3.23
C ARG A 87 4.30 -9.61 2.58
N SER A 88 3.29 -9.93 3.35
CA SER A 88 2.11 -10.66 2.90
C SER A 88 0.86 -9.83 3.08
N ILE A 89 -0.05 -9.95 2.11
CA ILE A 89 -1.39 -9.36 2.16
C ILE A 89 -2.39 -10.51 2.10
N HIS A 90 -3.29 -10.56 3.06
CA HIS A 90 -4.38 -11.52 3.10
C HIS A 90 -5.70 -10.77 2.94
N LEU A 91 -6.37 -10.98 1.81
CA LEU A 91 -7.64 -10.33 1.49
C LEU A 91 -8.77 -11.35 1.56
N THR A 92 -9.74 -11.07 2.41
CA THR A 92 -10.99 -11.83 2.49
C THR A 92 -12.07 -11.05 1.77
N TRP A 93 -12.59 -11.56 0.67
CA TRP A 93 -13.61 -10.87 -0.13
C TRP A 93 -15.01 -11.13 0.41
N PRO A 94 -15.89 -10.12 0.56
CA PRO A 94 -15.71 -8.69 0.23
C PRO A 94 -15.25 -7.83 1.41
N HIS A 95 -14.88 -8.39 2.55
CA HIS A 95 -14.83 -7.68 3.83
C HIS A 95 -13.47 -7.21 4.34
N SER A 96 -12.38 -7.55 3.68
CA SER A 96 -11.05 -7.21 4.19
C SER A 96 -10.49 -5.88 3.68
N LEU A 97 -11.27 -5.15 2.94
CA LEU A 97 -10.84 -3.84 2.46
C LEU A 97 -11.18 -2.78 3.49
N ASP A 98 -10.16 -2.08 3.98
CA ASP A 98 -10.37 -1.04 4.96
C ASP A 98 -11.20 0.10 4.35
N ARG A 99 -12.35 0.35 4.94
CA ARG A 99 -13.32 1.34 4.48
C ARG A 99 -13.00 2.75 4.96
N LEU A 100 -12.09 2.89 5.93
CA LEU A 100 -11.84 4.19 6.55
C LEU A 100 -11.22 5.20 5.61
N TRP A 101 -10.50 4.75 4.61
CA TRP A 101 -9.75 5.60 3.70
C TRP A 101 -10.20 5.54 2.26
N ASN A 102 -11.15 4.69 1.94
CA ASN A 102 -11.63 4.51 0.58
C ASN A 102 -13.08 4.98 0.45
N ALA A 103 -13.25 6.28 0.32
CA ALA A 103 -14.58 6.88 0.17
C ALA A 103 -15.21 6.63 -1.20
N GLU A 104 -14.45 6.17 -2.18
CA GLU A 104 -14.93 6.03 -3.55
C GLU A 104 -15.52 4.64 -3.86
N SER A 105 -15.24 3.64 -3.03
CA SER A 105 -15.72 2.29 -3.30
C SER A 105 -16.02 1.52 -2.02
N GLU A 106 -17.27 1.39 -1.69
CA GLU A 106 -17.75 0.55 -0.57
C GLU A 106 -17.95 -0.90 -0.99
N ALA A 107 -17.90 -1.20 -2.28
CA ALA A 107 -18.17 -2.52 -2.81
C ALA A 107 -16.91 -3.24 -3.22
N ALA A 108 -16.84 -4.53 -2.90
CA ALA A 108 -15.82 -5.41 -3.44
C ALA A 108 -15.89 -5.45 -4.97
N PRO A 109 -14.76 -5.65 -5.66
CA PRO A 109 -14.79 -5.82 -7.10
C PRO A 109 -15.66 -7.02 -7.49
N PRO A 110 -16.40 -6.94 -8.59
CA PRO A 110 -17.14 -8.08 -9.09
C PRO A 110 -16.23 -9.28 -9.35
N PRO A 111 -16.73 -10.51 -9.23
CA PRO A 111 -15.95 -11.68 -9.60
C PRO A 111 -15.41 -11.59 -11.03
N GLY A 112 -14.19 -12.01 -11.23
CA GLY A 112 -13.55 -11.97 -12.55
C GLY A 112 -12.03 -11.92 -12.47
N ASP A 113 -11.43 -11.67 -13.63
CA ASP A 113 -9.99 -11.58 -13.78
C ASP A 113 -9.53 -10.13 -13.76
N TYR A 114 -8.54 -9.86 -12.95
CA TYR A 114 -7.95 -8.53 -12.75
C TYR A 114 -6.44 -8.59 -12.86
N HIS A 115 -5.81 -7.42 -12.88
CA HIS A 115 -4.39 -7.24 -12.66
C HIS A 115 -4.19 -6.42 -11.40
N VAL A 116 -3.36 -6.93 -10.49
CA VAL A 116 -3.11 -6.27 -9.21
C VAL A 116 -1.69 -5.75 -9.14
N SER A 117 -1.53 -4.55 -8.59
CA SER A 117 -0.24 -3.96 -8.25
C SER A 117 -0.23 -3.56 -6.78
N VAL A 118 0.98 -3.44 -6.22
CA VAL A 118 1.20 -2.99 -4.85
C VAL A 118 1.96 -1.68 -4.87
N ARG A 119 1.43 -0.68 -4.17
CA ARG A 119 2.08 0.62 -3.96
C ARG A 119 2.51 0.73 -2.51
N ILE A 120 3.74 1.20 -2.28
CA ILE A 120 4.25 1.47 -0.95
C ILE A 120 4.70 2.93 -0.84
N GLY A 121 4.70 3.45 0.40
CA GLY A 121 5.31 4.73 0.73
C GLY A 121 6.65 4.54 1.41
N TYR A 122 7.60 5.44 1.14
CA TYR A 122 8.89 5.46 1.81
C TYR A 122 9.45 6.87 1.87
N GLY A 123 10.35 7.09 2.81
CA GLY A 123 11.11 8.33 2.89
C GLY A 123 12.60 8.09 2.78
N VAL A 124 13.34 9.11 2.40
CA VAL A 124 14.81 9.04 2.28
C VAL A 124 15.52 9.65 3.49
N THR A 125 14.76 10.14 4.46
CA THR A 125 15.25 10.62 5.75
C THR A 125 14.44 9.96 6.86
N PRO A 126 15.02 9.80 8.08
CA PRO A 126 14.25 9.29 9.22
C PRO A 126 12.99 10.11 9.47
N ALA A 127 11.89 9.45 9.82
CA ALA A 127 10.63 10.13 10.11
C ALA A 127 10.78 11.13 11.28
N ALA A 128 11.64 10.84 12.25
CA ALA A 128 11.92 11.72 13.37
C ALA A 128 12.61 13.03 12.96
N GLU A 129 13.30 13.05 11.84
CA GLU A 129 13.98 14.21 11.27
C GLU A 129 13.15 14.93 10.21
N ALA A 130 12.01 14.34 9.81
CA ALA A 130 11.14 14.95 8.83
C ALA A 130 10.41 16.15 9.42
N PRO A 131 10.07 17.16 8.60
CA PRO A 131 9.21 18.25 9.04
C PRO A 131 7.95 17.69 9.68
N ASP A 132 7.44 18.33 10.71
CA ASP A 132 6.38 17.86 11.59
C ASP A 132 5.32 16.96 10.94
N LEU A 133 5.50 15.66 11.06
CA LEU A 133 4.55 14.66 10.55
C LEU A 133 3.21 14.67 11.30
N ARG A 134 3.06 15.54 12.29
CA ARG A 134 1.85 15.64 13.11
C ARG A 134 0.82 16.62 12.54
N ASP A 135 1.20 17.41 11.55
CA ASP A 135 0.33 18.44 10.97
C ASP A 135 -0.57 17.88 9.86
N GLY A 136 -1.59 17.16 10.26
CA GLY A 136 -2.68 16.78 9.37
C GLY A 136 -2.36 15.71 8.33
N VAL A 137 -3.39 15.23 7.68
CA VAL A 137 -3.33 14.09 6.76
C VAL A 137 -2.69 14.47 5.43
N GLU A 138 -2.80 15.73 5.02
CA GLU A 138 -2.25 16.24 3.76
C GLU A 138 -0.95 17.03 3.94
N GLY A 139 -0.40 17.01 5.12
CA GLY A 139 0.72 17.86 5.47
C GLY A 139 2.09 17.26 5.16
N PRO A 140 3.02 17.41 6.09
CA PRO A 140 4.42 17.04 5.92
C PRO A 140 4.69 15.60 5.48
N VAL A 141 3.84 14.65 5.87
CA VAL A 141 4.01 13.25 5.48
C VAL A 141 3.95 13.06 3.96
N LEU A 142 3.05 13.76 3.28
CA LEU A 142 2.93 13.65 1.82
C LEU A 142 4.10 14.32 1.09
N ARG A 143 4.73 15.33 1.70
CA ARG A 143 5.95 15.95 1.14
C ARG A 143 7.19 15.09 1.39
N TRP A 144 7.25 14.41 2.53
CA TRP A 144 8.33 13.51 2.89
C TRP A 144 8.27 12.19 2.10
N GLN A 145 7.04 11.68 1.91
CA GLN A 145 6.81 10.39 1.31
C GLN A 145 7.08 10.39 -0.19
N ARG A 146 7.82 9.39 -0.61
CA ARG A 146 7.91 8.94 -2.01
C ARG A 146 7.14 7.64 -2.15
N GLU A 147 6.82 7.28 -3.37
CA GLU A 147 6.04 6.07 -3.65
C GLU A 147 6.76 5.20 -4.66
N ALA A 148 6.62 3.89 -4.49
CA ALA A 148 7.05 2.88 -5.43
C ALA A 148 5.90 1.92 -5.70
N VAL A 149 5.76 1.50 -6.95
CA VAL A 149 4.68 0.63 -7.41
C VAL A 149 5.27 -0.58 -8.10
N SER A 150 4.74 -1.76 -7.80
CA SER A 150 5.12 -2.99 -8.50
C SER A 150 4.56 -3.04 -9.91
N ASP A 151 5.13 -3.92 -10.74
CA ASP A 151 4.44 -4.38 -11.94
C ASP A 151 3.14 -5.08 -11.54
N ALA A 152 2.15 -5.01 -12.42
CA ALA A 152 0.88 -5.68 -12.20
C ALA A 152 0.99 -7.17 -12.54
N VAL A 153 0.31 -8.00 -11.75
CA VAL A 153 0.23 -9.44 -11.97
C VAL A 153 -1.23 -9.89 -12.03
N PRO A 154 -1.53 -10.99 -12.71
CA PRO A 154 -2.89 -11.51 -12.78
C PRO A 154 -3.44 -11.88 -11.39
N MET A 155 -4.69 -11.53 -11.16
CA MET A 155 -5.44 -11.90 -9.96
C MET A 155 -6.87 -12.27 -10.33
N ASN A 156 -7.36 -13.38 -9.79
CA ASN A 156 -8.75 -13.75 -9.93
C ASN A 156 -9.52 -13.44 -8.64
N VAL A 157 -10.65 -12.78 -8.79
CA VAL A 157 -11.62 -12.60 -7.71
C VAL A 157 -12.70 -13.65 -7.89
N ALA A 158 -12.75 -14.61 -6.97
CA ALA A 158 -13.69 -15.72 -7.02
C ALA A 158 -15.12 -15.28 -6.70
N ARG A 159 -16.04 -16.10 -7.13
CA ARG A 159 -17.48 -15.94 -6.85
C ARG A 159 -17.84 -16.51 -5.49
#